data_397f4162cd7baf01dfeedabe9b404472
#
_entry.id   397f4162cd7baf01dfeedabe9b404472
#
_cell.length_a   1.000
_cell.length_b   1.000
_cell.length_c   1.000
_cell.angle_alpha   90.00
_cell.angle_beta   90.00
_cell.angle_gamma   90.00
#
_symmetry.space_group_name_H-M   'P 1'
#
loop_
_entity.id
_entity.type
_entity.pdbx_description
1 polymer ?
#
loop_
_entity_poly.entity_id
_entity_poly.type
_entity_poly.pdbx_seq_one_letter_code
_entity_poly.pdbx_strand_id
1 'polypeptide(L)'
;MTAKERYLVTGALGCIGAWTCALLAEEGAEVVGFDFGTDDRRLRLVTHAEIPLVQGDIVDGKAFARLLDEHGITHVIHLAALLLPQIKPDPPYGTAVNIGGTVNVLDAAKTRGIQVAYASSAAVYSTADDVGAAVSNDAIGHPTTFYGVHKQACEGMARIFWAEEQVPSIGIRPWIVYGPGRDNGLTASPTHAMAAAAAGDDYRITFGGRTQLQYAPDTARVFIAAARAATEGARVFHLGGPVVSLTEVAAAIEAVVPGVSITVDEDTILPFPEEFDGAPLDEALGGIAWTPLQEGVSATVERLRAVRA
;
A
#
# COMPACT_ATOMS: atom_id res chain seq x y z
N MET A 1 -8.16 31.40 7.13
CA MET A 1 -7.63 30.26 7.89
C MET A 1 -7.92 29.02 7.06
N THR A 2 -6.91 28.34 6.55
CA THR A 2 -7.11 27.04 5.88
C THR A 2 -7.74 26.09 6.89
N ALA A 3 -8.80 25.38 6.50
CA ALA A 3 -9.42 24.37 7.36
C ALA A 3 -8.35 23.34 7.79
N LYS A 4 -8.36 22.94 9.07
CA LYS A 4 -7.40 21.97 9.58
C LYS A 4 -7.62 20.64 8.88
N GLU A 5 -6.57 20.06 8.31
CA GLU A 5 -6.63 18.76 7.66
C GLU A 5 -6.88 17.65 8.70
N ARG A 6 -7.88 16.80 8.43
CA ARG A 6 -8.23 15.64 9.25
C ARG A 6 -8.33 14.41 8.38
N TYR A 7 -7.50 13.44 8.67
CA TYR A 7 -7.35 12.23 7.87
C TYR A 7 -8.06 11.05 8.50
N LEU A 8 -8.75 10.28 7.67
CA LEU A 8 -9.14 8.92 7.99
C LEU A 8 -8.31 7.95 7.15
N VAL A 9 -7.60 7.04 7.80
CA VAL A 9 -6.83 5.97 7.16
C VAL A 9 -7.53 4.66 7.44
N THR A 10 -8.12 4.04 6.42
CA THR A 10 -8.69 2.68 6.55
C THR A 10 -7.61 1.63 6.30
N GLY A 11 -7.70 0.48 6.96
CA GLY A 11 -6.60 -0.48 6.95
C GLY A 11 -5.39 0.02 7.77
N ALA A 12 -5.66 0.83 8.79
CA ALA A 12 -4.66 1.51 9.61
C ALA A 12 -3.68 0.56 10.32
N LEU A 13 -4.09 -0.67 10.57
CA LEU A 13 -3.27 -1.72 11.20
C LEU A 13 -2.52 -2.59 10.18
N GLY A 14 -2.66 -2.29 8.87
CA GLY A 14 -1.84 -2.85 7.80
C GLY A 14 -0.47 -2.18 7.70
N CYS A 15 0.43 -2.73 6.88
CA CYS A 15 1.79 -2.19 6.70
C CYS A 15 1.78 -0.72 6.23
N ILE A 16 1.17 -0.43 5.08
CA ILE A 16 1.14 0.93 4.51
C ILE A 16 0.29 1.85 5.40
N GLY A 17 -0.84 1.34 5.96
CA GLY A 17 -1.72 2.12 6.82
C GLY A 17 -1.04 2.59 8.10
N ALA A 18 -0.27 1.72 8.75
CA ALA A 18 0.49 2.06 9.95
C ALA A 18 1.52 3.16 9.66
N TRP A 19 2.28 3.07 8.56
CA TRP A 19 3.21 4.11 8.14
C TRP A 19 2.50 5.41 7.76
N THR A 20 1.34 5.33 7.10
CA THR A 20 0.54 6.52 6.77
C THR A 20 0.08 7.25 8.04
N CYS A 21 -0.43 6.52 9.03
CA CYS A 21 -0.81 7.10 10.32
C CYS A 21 0.40 7.71 11.05
N ALA A 22 1.54 6.99 11.07
CA ALA A 22 2.77 7.44 11.72
C ALA A 22 3.28 8.77 11.12
N LEU A 23 3.41 8.84 9.80
CA LEU A 23 3.91 10.02 9.10
C LEU A 23 2.98 11.22 9.25
N LEU A 24 1.65 11.02 9.15
CA LEU A 24 0.68 12.10 9.40
C LEU A 24 0.78 12.65 10.81
N ALA A 25 0.95 11.77 11.81
CA ALA A 25 1.12 12.20 13.20
C ALA A 25 2.45 12.94 13.42
N GLU A 26 3.54 12.50 12.79
CA GLU A 26 4.85 13.18 12.82
C GLU A 26 4.79 14.59 12.21
N GLU A 27 3.97 14.78 11.18
CA GLU A 27 3.70 16.09 10.58
C GLU A 27 2.76 16.97 11.43
N GLY A 28 2.19 16.43 12.51
CA GLY A 28 1.22 17.13 13.39
C GLY A 28 -0.19 17.23 12.79
N ALA A 29 -0.51 16.42 11.77
CA ALA A 29 -1.85 16.33 11.21
C ALA A 29 -2.79 15.56 12.17
N GLU A 30 -4.10 15.87 12.15
CA GLU A 30 -5.09 15.06 12.83
C GLU A 30 -5.37 13.80 12.00
N VAL A 31 -5.11 12.63 12.58
CA VAL A 31 -5.32 11.33 11.92
C VAL A 31 -6.13 10.40 12.80
N VAL A 32 -7.09 9.72 12.20
CA VAL A 32 -7.88 8.63 12.78
C VAL A 32 -7.63 7.38 11.97
N GLY A 33 -7.21 6.31 12.63
CA GLY A 33 -7.10 4.99 12.03
C GLY A 33 -8.43 4.24 12.11
N PHE A 34 -8.82 3.58 11.02
CA PHE A 34 -9.98 2.69 10.97
C PHE A 34 -9.53 1.30 10.51
N ASP A 35 -9.89 0.26 11.26
CA ASP A 35 -9.57 -1.11 10.92
C ASP A 35 -10.62 -2.09 11.47
N PHE A 36 -10.75 -3.25 10.84
CA PHE A 36 -11.57 -4.35 11.36
C PHE A 36 -10.91 -5.04 12.55
N GLY A 37 -9.59 -5.18 12.48
CA GLY A 37 -8.77 -5.81 13.52
C GLY A 37 -8.51 -4.90 14.73
N THR A 38 -7.86 -5.48 15.74
CA THR A 38 -7.41 -4.79 16.94
C THR A 38 -5.92 -4.98 17.22
N ASP A 39 -5.22 -5.75 16.36
CA ASP A 39 -3.79 -6.00 16.51
C ASP A 39 -2.97 -4.81 15.98
N ASP A 40 -2.57 -3.93 16.87
CA ASP A 40 -1.84 -2.70 16.59
C ASP A 40 -0.31 -2.86 16.58
N ARG A 41 0.21 -4.10 16.62
CA ARG A 41 1.66 -4.35 16.66
C ARG A 41 2.45 -3.68 15.54
N ARG A 42 1.89 -3.58 14.32
CA ARG A 42 2.55 -2.89 13.20
C ARG A 42 2.58 -1.38 13.40
N LEU A 43 1.50 -0.82 13.96
CA LEU A 43 1.45 0.60 14.30
C LEU A 43 2.48 0.92 15.39
N ARG A 44 2.52 0.14 16.48
CA ARG A 44 3.54 0.29 17.54
C ARG A 44 4.96 0.04 17.06
N LEU A 45 5.14 -0.77 16.03
CA LEU A 45 6.45 -0.98 15.41
C LEU A 45 6.96 0.31 14.75
N VAL A 46 6.09 1.12 14.17
CA VAL A 46 6.51 2.24 13.31
C VAL A 46 6.40 3.61 13.99
N THR A 47 5.58 3.75 15.05
CA THR A 47 5.43 5.02 15.77
C THR A 47 5.20 4.82 17.26
N HIS A 48 5.56 5.84 18.05
CA HIS A 48 5.17 5.96 19.45
C HIS A 48 4.03 6.99 19.66
N ALA A 49 3.58 7.64 18.58
CA ALA A 49 2.45 8.55 18.66
C ALA A 49 1.15 7.77 18.99
N GLU A 50 0.31 8.36 19.83
CA GLU A 50 -1.02 7.83 20.09
C GLU A 50 -1.93 8.16 18.91
N ILE A 51 -2.32 7.15 18.14
CA ILE A 51 -3.24 7.28 17.01
C ILE A 51 -4.63 6.84 17.49
N PRO A 52 -5.64 7.71 17.44
CA PRO A 52 -7.03 7.29 17.67
C PRO A 52 -7.42 6.19 16.68
N LEU A 53 -7.81 5.02 17.21
CA LEU A 53 -8.23 3.88 16.42
C LEU A 53 -9.72 3.62 16.59
N VAL A 54 -10.43 3.53 15.48
CA VAL A 54 -11.84 3.12 15.45
C VAL A 54 -11.92 1.73 14.83
N GLN A 55 -12.39 0.77 15.61
CA GLN A 55 -12.68 -0.56 15.13
C GLN A 55 -14.01 -0.56 14.38
N GLY A 56 -14.03 -1.14 13.16
CA GLY A 56 -15.26 -1.25 12.39
C GLY A 56 -15.10 -2.08 11.12
N ASP A 57 -16.22 -2.47 10.55
CA ASP A 57 -16.27 -3.18 9.27
C ASP A 57 -16.57 -2.20 8.14
N ILE A 58 -15.69 -2.15 7.13
CA ILE A 58 -15.86 -1.29 5.95
C ILE A 58 -17.11 -1.67 5.12
N VAL A 59 -17.66 -2.84 5.33
CA VAL A 59 -18.92 -3.30 4.71
C VAL A 59 -20.13 -2.56 5.29
N ASP A 60 -20.06 -2.07 6.54
CA ASP A 60 -21.10 -1.18 7.09
C ASP A 60 -20.91 0.27 6.63
N GLY A 61 -21.35 0.57 5.42
CA GLY A 61 -21.26 1.91 4.83
C GLY A 61 -21.95 3.01 5.66
N LYS A 62 -23.01 2.66 6.40
CA LYS A 62 -23.70 3.64 7.26
C LYS A 62 -22.89 4.00 8.51
N ALA A 63 -22.24 3.01 9.13
CA ALA A 63 -21.34 3.27 10.24
C ALA A 63 -20.13 4.07 9.75
N PHE A 64 -19.56 3.71 8.59
CA PHE A 64 -18.44 4.43 7.99
C PHE A 64 -18.80 5.89 7.68
N ALA A 65 -19.95 6.16 7.08
CA ALA A 65 -20.39 7.53 6.78
C ALA A 65 -20.55 8.38 8.05
N ARG A 66 -21.15 7.83 9.12
CA ARG A 66 -21.26 8.52 10.41
C ARG A 66 -19.90 8.86 11.01
N LEU A 67 -18.92 7.94 10.90
CA LEU A 67 -17.56 8.15 11.38
C LEU A 67 -16.91 9.39 10.73
N LEU A 68 -17.10 9.60 9.42
CA LEU A 68 -16.59 10.79 8.75
C LEU A 68 -17.14 12.08 9.35
N ASP A 69 -18.43 12.10 9.70
CA ASP A 69 -19.09 13.26 10.30
C ASP A 69 -18.64 13.48 11.76
N GLU A 70 -18.61 12.44 12.58
CA GLU A 70 -18.24 12.48 13.98
C GLU A 70 -16.82 13.01 14.19
N HIS A 71 -15.90 12.66 13.29
CA HIS A 71 -14.50 13.12 13.36
C HIS A 71 -14.21 14.33 12.46
N GLY A 72 -15.19 14.82 11.71
CA GLY A 72 -15.04 15.96 10.79
C GLY A 72 -13.94 15.72 9.75
N ILE A 73 -13.90 14.53 9.17
CA ILE A 73 -12.86 14.08 8.24
C ILE A 73 -12.90 14.92 6.96
N THR A 74 -11.72 15.35 6.51
CA THR A 74 -11.53 16.12 5.28
C THR A 74 -10.77 15.36 4.20
N HIS A 75 -10.04 14.29 4.57
CA HIS A 75 -9.25 13.47 3.65
C HIS A 75 -9.40 12.00 3.99
N VAL A 76 -9.61 11.15 2.98
CA VAL A 76 -9.69 9.70 3.15
C VAL A 76 -8.55 9.02 2.39
N ILE A 77 -7.78 8.19 3.11
CA ILE A 77 -6.78 7.29 2.53
C ILE A 77 -7.29 5.86 2.75
N HIS A 78 -7.80 5.25 1.68
CA HIS A 78 -8.45 3.95 1.73
C HIS A 78 -7.48 2.83 1.37
N LEU A 79 -6.98 2.12 2.40
CA LEU A 79 -6.03 1.02 2.28
C LEU A 79 -6.60 -0.32 2.77
N ALA A 80 -7.81 -0.33 3.35
CA ALA A 80 -8.47 -1.54 3.81
C ALA A 80 -8.74 -2.49 2.64
N ALA A 81 -8.22 -3.70 2.74
CA ALA A 81 -8.47 -4.77 1.78
C ALA A 81 -8.06 -6.12 2.36
N LEU A 82 -8.75 -7.18 1.95
CA LEU A 82 -8.32 -8.55 2.14
C LEU A 82 -7.38 -8.97 1.00
N LEU A 83 -6.29 -9.64 1.35
CA LEU A 83 -5.35 -10.23 0.40
C LEU A 83 -5.82 -11.61 -0.06
N LEU A 84 -5.21 -12.15 -1.12
CA LEU A 84 -5.60 -13.41 -1.73
C LEU A 84 -5.75 -14.59 -0.75
N PRO A 85 -4.88 -14.81 0.25
CA PRO A 85 -5.05 -15.88 1.24
C PRO A 85 -6.32 -15.74 2.10
N GLN A 86 -6.77 -14.50 2.32
CA GLN A 86 -7.98 -14.21 3.11
C GLN A 86 -9.24 -14.24 2.25
N ILE A 87 -9.14 -13.98 0.94
CA ILE A 87 -10.25 -14.01 0.00
C ILE A 87 -10.62 -15.47 -0.35
N LYS A 88 -9.62 -16.33 -0.59
CA LYS A 88 -9.83 -17.71 -1.06
C LYS A 88 -10.79 -18.56 -0.21
N PRO A 89 -10.77 -18.49 1.14
CA PRO A 89 -11.70 -19.24 1.97
C PRO A 89 -13.15 -18.76 1.89
N ASP A 90 -13.37 -17.46 1.64
CA ASP A 90 -14.70 -16.83 1.53
C ASP A 90 -14.68 -15.73 0.45
N PRO A 91 -14.78 -16.08 -0.84
CA PRO A 91 -14.79 -15.12 -1.93
C PRO A 91 -15.96 -14.11 -1.88
N PRO A 92 -17.19 -14.47 -1.47
CA PRO A 92 -18.28 -13.51 -1.28
C PRO A 92 -17.93 -12.41 -0.26
N TYR A 93 -17.40 -12.77 0.91
CA TYR A 93 -16.98 -11.79 1.91
C TYR A 93 -15.79 -10.97 1.41
N GLY A 94 -14.81 -11.60 0.77
CA GLY A 94 -13.69 -10.93 0.12
C GLY A 94 -14.13 -9.85 -0.88
N THR A 95 -15.17 -10.15 -1.67
CA THR A 95 -15.79 -9.21 -2.62
C THR A 95 -16.51 -8.07 -1.90
N ALA A 96 -17.27 -8.39 -0.86
CA ALA A 96 -17.97 -7.39 -0.04
C ALA A 96 -16.98 -6.41 0.61
N VAL A 97 -15.87 -6.90 1.15
CA VAL A 97 -14.85 -6.04 1.76
C VAL A 97 -14.12 -5.21 0.70
N ASN A 98 -13.56 -5.85 -0.34
CA ASN A 98 -12.68 -5.16 -1.27
C ASN A 98 -13.43 -4.23 -2.24
N ILE A 99 -14.51 -4.71 -2.85
CA ILE A 99 -15.28 -3.92 -3.81
C ILE A 99 -16.35 -3.11 -3.06
N GLY A 100 -17.19 -3.76 -2.26
CA GLY A 100 -18.25 -3.11 -1.50
C GLY A 100 -17.71 -2.06 -0.54
N GLY A 101 -16.61 -2.35 0.17
CA GLY A 101 -15.93 -1.39 1.03
C GLY A 101 -15.46 -0.15 0.27
N THR A 102 -14.85 -0.32 -0.92
CA THR A 102 -14.46 0.82 -1.77
C THR A 102 -15.67 1.64 -2.22
N VAL A 103 -16.77 0.98 -2.60
CA VAL A 103 -18.03 1.67 -2.95
C VAL A 103 -18.55 2.47 -1.75
N ASN A 104 -18.56 1.89 -0.54
CA ASN A 104 -18.99 2.59 0.66
C ASN A 104 -18.14 3.83 0.98
N VAL A 105 -16.83 3.76 0.74
CA VAL A 105 -15.92 4.91 0.92
C VAL A 105 -16.23 6.01 -0.09
N LEU A 106 -16.39 5.68 -1.36
CA LEU A 106 -16.69 6.65 -2.41
C LEU A 106 -18.07 7.29 -2.22
N ASP A 107 -19.09 6.50 -1.85
CA ASP A 107 -20.41 7.01 -1.56
C ASP A 107 -20.44 7.95 -0.34
N ALA A 108 -19.72 7.61 0.72
CA ALA A 108 -19.58 8.48 1.88
C ALA A 108 -18.82 9.77 1.56
N ALA A 109 -17.83 9.73 0.67
CA ALA A 109 -17.05 10.89 0.23
C ALA A 109 -17.90 11.86 -0.62
N LYS A 110 -18.80 11.35 -1.46
CA LYS A 110 -19.67 12.09 -2.36
C LYS A 110 -20.40 13.25 -1.67
N THR A 111 -21.11 12.97 -0.59
CA THR A 111 -21.94 13.97 0.13
C THR A 111 -21.12 15.01 0.89
N ARG A 112 -19.81 14.84 0.98
CA ARG A 112 -18.88 15.66 1.78
C ARG A 112 -17.86 16.40 0.94
N GLY A 113 -17.83 16.16 -0.38
CA GLY A 113 -16.83 16.74 -1.27
C GLY A 113 -15.38 16.31 -0.94
N ILE A 114 -15.22 15.11 -0.40
CA ILE A 114 -13.90 14.57 -0.01
C ILE A 114 -13.27 13.85 -1.20
N GLN A 115 -12.02 14.17 -1.50
CA GLN A 115 -11.20 13.38 -2.40
C GLN A 115 -10.73 12.10 -1.72
N VAL A 116 -10.73 10.99 -2.46
CA VAL A 116 -10.30 9.68 -1.96
C VAL A 116 -8.98 9.27 -2.61
N ALA A 117 -7.92 9.09 -1.81
CA ALA A 117 -6.75 8.33 -2.24
C ALA A 117 -6.96 6.86 -1.86
N TYR A 118 -6.80 5.93 -2.80
CA TYR A 118 -7.05 4.52 -2.52
C TYR A 118 -6.00 3.57 -3.11
N ALA A 119 -5.81 2.42 -2.46
CA ALA A 119 -4.92 1.40 -2.95
C ALA A 119 -5.60 0.50 -4.00
N SER A 120 -5.16 0.63 -5.26
CA SER A 120 -5.23 -0.43 -6.25
C SER A 120 -4.03 -1.37 -6.07
N SER A 121 -3.55 -2.02 -7.11
CA SER A 121 -2.40 -2.94 -7.05
C SER A 121 -1.87 -3.24 -8.44
N ALA A 122 -0.57 -3.51 -8.57
CA ALA A 122 0.01 -4.12 -9.76
C ALA A 122 -0.60 -5.52 -10.07
N ALA A 123 -1.27 -6.15 -9.13
CA ALA A 123 -2.00 -7.40 -9.34
C ALA A 123 -3.20 -7.30 -10.32
N VAL A 124 -3.53 -6.11 -10.81
CA VAL A 124 -4.45 -5.93 -11.96
C VAL A 124 -3.84 -6.44 -13.26
N TYR A 125 -2.53 -6.70 -13.29
CA TYR A 125 -1.79 -7.28 -14.40
C TYR A 125 -1.40 -8.73 -14.13
N SER A 126 -0.96 -9.41 -15.20
CA SER A 126 -0.43 -10.78 -15.19
C SER A 126 0.74 -10.89 -16.16
N THR A 127 1.32 -12.06 -16.31
CA THR A 127 2.35 -12.33 -17.33
C THR A 127 1.88 -12.07 -18.76
N ALA A 128 0.57 -12.10 -19.03
CA ALA A 128 0.02 -11.75 -20.34
C ALA A 128 0.20 -10.26 -20.68
N ASP A 129 0.44 -9.42 -19.69
CA ASP A 129 0.63 -7.98 -19.82
C ASP A 129 2.13 -7.59 -19.88
N ASP A 130 3.02 -8.58 -19.74
CA ASP A 130 4.46 -8.37 -19.87
C ASP A 130 4.85 -8.24 -21.34
N VAL A 131 5.31 -7.07 -21.72
CA VAL A 131 5.74 -6.74 -23.08
C VAL A 131 7.26 -6.56 -23.19
N GLY A 132 8.00 -7.00 -22.18
CA GLY A 132 9.46 -6.88 -22.11
C GLY A 132 9.98 -5.44 -21.93
N ALA A 133 9.10 -4.55 -21.49
CA ALA A 133 9.39 -3.16 -21.16
C ALA A 133 8.45 -2.72 -20.01
N ALA A 134 8.68 -1.52 -19.45
CA ALA A 134 7.78 -0.96 -18.43
C ALA A 134 6.33 -0.92 -18.94
N VAL A 135 5.40 -1.50 -18.17
CA VAL A 135 3.97 -1.49 -18.52
C VAL A 135 3.47 -0.06 -18.44
N SER A 136 2.87 0.41 -19.54
CA SER A 136 2.29 1.76 -19.60
C SER A 136 1.21 1.95 -18.55
N ASN A 137 1.13 3.14 -17.99
CA ASN A 137 0.09 3.49 -17.00
C ASN A 137 -1.34 3.29 -17.53
N ASP A 138 -1.55 3.47 -18.84
CA ASP A 138 -2.83 3.34 -19.52
C ASP A 138 -3.13 1.91 -20.00
N ALA A 139 -2.22 0.96 -19.76
CA ALA A 139 -2.43 -0.43 -20.17
C ALA A 139 -3.62 -1.04 -19.42
N ILE A 140 -4.45 -1.78 -20.17
CA ILE A 140 -5.55 -2.56 -19.60
C ILE A 140 -4.99 -3.86 -19.08
N GLY A 141 -5.07 -4.08 -17.76
CA GLY A 141 -4.59 -5.29 -17.13
C GLY A 141 -5.54 -6.49 -17.32
N HIS A 142 -4.96 -7.67 -17.29
CA HIS A 142 -5.67 -8.97 -17.38
C HIS A 142 -5.45 -9.79 -16.10
N PRO A 143 -6.10 -9.42 -14.97
CA PRO A 143 -5.87 -10.06 -13.70
C PRO A 143 -6.31 -11.53 -13.69
N THR A 144 -5.49 -12.39 -13.10
CA THR A 144 -5.72 -13.84 -12.99
C THR A 144 -6.07 -14.30 -11.57
N THR A 145 -6.26 -13.35 -10.64
CA THR A 145 -6.60 -13.65 -9.25
C THR A 145 -7.84 -12.87 -8.79
N PHE A 146 -8.58 -13.39 -7.81
CA PHE A 146 -9.67 -12.65 -7.17
C PHE A 146 -9.22 -11.25 -6.71
N TYR A 147 -8.06 -11.17 -6.08
CA TYR A 147 -7.54 -9.89 -5.60
C TYR A 147 -7.30 -8.88 -6.73
N GLY A 148 -6.68 -9.31 -7.82
CA GLY A 148 -6.45 -8.45 -8.99
C GLY A 148 -7.76 -7.99 -9.64
N VAL A 149 -8.73 -8.91 -9.82
CA VAL A 149 -10.07 -8.58 -10.32
C VAL A 149 -10.79 -7.59 -9.39
N HIS A 150 -10.71 -7.78 -8.07
CA HIS A 150 -11.30 -6.83 -7.12
C HIS A 150 -10.68 -5.44 -7.25
N LYS A 151 -9.34 -5.35 -7.37
CA LYS A 151 -8.68 -4.05 -7.51
C LYS A 151 -9.03 -3.36 -8.84
N GLN A 152 -9.08 -4.11 -9.95
CA GLN A 152 -9.55 -3.58 -11.22
C GLN A 152 -11.02 -3.11 -11.17
N ALA A 153 -11.88 -3.83 -10.46
CA ALA A 153 -13.26 -3.41 -10.23
C ALA A 153 -13.34 -2.10 -9.42
N CYS A 154 -12.50 -1.94 -8.38
CA CYS A 154 -12.42 -0.69 -7.61
C CYS A 154 -12.04 0.51 -8.50
N GLU A 155 -11.09 0.34 -9.42
CA GLU A 155 -10.73 1.36 -10.40
C GLU A 155 -11.91 1.73 -11.31
N GLY A 156 -12.66 0.71 -11.74
CA GLY A 156 -13.90 0.89 -12.51
C GLY A 156 -14.96 1.66 -11.74
N MET A 157 -15.21 1.29 -10.47
CA MET A 157 -16.15 1.99 -9.60
C MET A 157 -15.75 3.45 -9.38
N ALA A 158 -14.49 3.74 -9.13
CA ALA A 158 -14.00 5.11 -8.97
C ALA A 158 -14.30 5.97 -10.21
N ARG A 159 -14.09 5.42 -11.42
CA ARG A 159 -14.42 6.12 -12.68
C ARG A 159 -15.92 6.44 -12.81
N ILE A 160 -16.79 5.52 -12.41
CA ILE A 160 -18.25 5.74 -12.44
C ILE A 160 -18.65 6.77 -11.39
N PHE A 161 -18.12 6.70 -10.18
CA PHE A 161 -18.37 7.71 -9.14
C PHE A 161 -17.91 9.12 -9.57
N TRP A 162 -16.83 9.22 -10.33
CA TRP A 162 -16.49 10.51 -10.95
C TRP A 162 -17.49 10.94 -12.03
N ALA A 163 -17.79 10.04 -12.96
CA ALA A 163 -18.64 10.38 -14.11
C ALA A 163 -20.06 10.79 -13.71
N GLU A 164 -20.64 10.10 -12.73
CA GLU A 164 -22.03 10.29 -12.35
C GLU A 164 -22.19 11.20 -11.12
N GLU A 165 -21.23 11.19 -10.20
CA GLU A 165 -21.37 11.81 -8.90
C GLU A 165 -20.26 12.83 -8.58
N GLN A 166 -19.32 13.03 -9.50
CA GLN A 166 -18.21 13.99 -9.37
C GLN A 166 -17.33 13.77 -8.12
N VAL A 167 -17.15 12.50 -7.70
CA VAL A 167 -16.24 12.16 -6.60
C VAL A 167 -14.82 12.06 -7.12
N PRO A 168 -13.92 13.00 -6.77
CA PRO A 168 -12.54 12.96 -7.24
C PRO A 168 -11.75 11.87 -6.49
N SER A 169 -10.90 11.15 -7.23
CA SER A 169 -10.09 10.10 -6.60
C SER A 169 -8.75 9.87 -7.30
N ILE A 170 -7.77 9.43 -6.52
CA ILE A 170 -6.49 8.94 -7.01
C ILE A 170 -6.29 7.50 -6.52
N GLY A 171 -6.32 6.56 -7.45
CA GLY A 171 -5.92 5.18 -7.22
C GLY A 171 -4.44 4.99 -7.48
N ILE A 172 -3.75 4.27 -6.61
CA ILE A 172 -2.33 3.94 -6.77
C ILE A 172 -2.20 2.43 -6.85
N ARG A 173 -1.37 1.93 -7.76
CA ARG A 173 -1.02 0.51 -7.94
C ARG A 173 0.36 0.22 -7.37
N PRO A 174 0.51 -0.08 -6.06
CA PRO A 174 1.78 -0.57 -5.51
C PRO A 174 2.14 -1.93 -6.11
N TRP A 175 3.46 -2.21 -6.15
CA TRP A 175 3.99 -3.52 -6.55
C TRP A 175 4.56 -4.27 -5.33
N ILE A 176 5.88 -4.41 -5.23
CA ILE A 176 6.49 -5.09 -4.09
C ILE A 176 6.88 -4.08 -3.02
N VAL A 177 6.06 -3.95 -2.01
CA VAL A 177 6.36 -3.12 -0.84
C VAL A 177 7.23 -3.91 0.13
N TYR A 178 8.28 -3.29 0.69
CA TYR A 178 9.13 -3.84 1.73
C TYR A 178 9.32 -2.85 2.88
N GLY A 179 9.79 -3.34 4.01
CA GLY A 179 10.10 -2.51 5.17
C GLY A 179 9.38 -2.95 6.45
N PRO A 180 9.58 -2.23 7.56
CA PRO A 180 8.98 -2.60 8.84
C PRO A 180 7.45 -2.68 8.74
N GLY A 181 6.89 -3.78 9.27
CA GLY A 181 5.45 -4.05 9.20
C GLY A 181 4.99 -4.83 7.97
N ARG A 182 5.86 -5.09 6.97
CA ARG A 182 5.55 -5.95 5.83
C ARG A 182 5.83 -7.42 6.16
N ASP A 183 4.97 -8.02 6.94
CA ASP A 183 5.10 -9.38 7.49
C ASP A 183 4.11 -10.39 6.90
N ASN A 184 3.33 -10.03 5.88
CA ASN A 184 2.31 -10.88 5.28
C ASN A 184 2.18 -10.66 3.77
N GLY A 185 1.74 -11.70 3.05
CA GLY A 185 1.49 -11.69 1.61
C GLY A 185 2.62 -12.37 0.82
N LEU A 186 2.30 -12.74 -0.43
CA LEU A 186 3.18 -13.50 -1.34
C LEU A 186 4.55 -12.83 -1.53
N THR A 187 4.59 -11.51 -1.56
CA THR A 187 5.77 -10.72 -1.87
C THR A 187 6.48 -10.17 -0.61
N ALA A 188 6.19 -10.71 0.59
CA ALA A 188 6.82 -10.27 1.83
C ALA A 188 8.23 -10.87 2.08
N SER A 189 8.66 -11.84 1.25
CA SER A 189 9.91 -12.58 1.43
C SER A 189 11.16 -11.69 1.58
N PRO A 190 11.34 -10.57 0.84
CA PRO A 190 12.47 -9.66 1.08
C PRO A 190 12.48 -9.07 2.50
N THR A 191 11.32 -8.71 3.05
CA THR A 191 11.24 -8.21 4.43
C THR A 191 11.47 -9.33 5.45
N HIS A 192 11.02 -10.55 5.16
CA HIS A 192 11.34 -11.71 6.01
C HIS A 192 12.84 -11.98 6.05
N ALA A 193 13.55 -11.83 4.92
CA ALA A 193 15.01 -11.91 4.88
C ALA A 193 15.67 -10.86 5.78
N MET A 194 15.20 -9.60 5.73
CA MET A 194 15.67 -8.54 6.63
C MET A 194 15.39 -8.87 8.11
N ALA A 195 14.24 -9.48 8.39
CA ALA A 195 13.87 -9.89 9.76
C ALA A 195 14.71 -11.06 10.26
N ALA A 196 15.03 -12.04 9.42
CA ALA A 196 15.94 -13.12 9.72
C ALA A 196 17.36 -12.58 9.99
N ALA A 197 17.87 -11.74 9.09
CA ALA A 197 19.17 -11.08 9.26
C ALA A 197 19.22 -10.25 10.56
N ALA A 198 18.15 -9.52 10.90
CA ALA A 198 18.08 -8.79 12.17
C ALA A 198 18.20 -9.70 13.40
N ALA A 199 17.84 -10.99 13.27
CA ALA A 199 18.00 -12.02 14.29
C ALA A 199 19.37 -12.72 14.25
N GLY A 200 20.17 -12.50 13.21
CA GLY A 200 21.41 -13.22 12.94
C GLY A 200 21.21 -14.55 12.23
N ASP A 201 20.04 -14.76 11.61
CA ASP A 201 19.69 -15.99 10.94
C ASP A 201 19.87 -15.86 9.42
N ASP A 202 20.19 -16.97 8.76
CA ASP A 202 20.20 -17.09 7.31
C ASP A 202 18.76 -17.14 6.77
N TYR A 203 18.60 -16.76 5.49
CA TYR A 203 17.28 -16.82 4.85
C TYR A 203 17.38 -17.05 3.34
N ARG A 204 16.40 -17.75 2.77
CA ARG A 204 16.21 -17.85 1.33
C ARG A 204 14.99 -17.05 0.90
N ILE A 205 15.20 -15.98 0.12
CA ILE A 205 14.15 -15.24 -0.55
C ILE A 205 13.46 -16.20 -1.53
N THR A 206 12.14 -16.27 -1.47
CA THR A 206 11.35 -17.34 -2.10
C THR A 206 11.03 -17.14 -3.57
N PHE A 207 11.56 -16.08 -4.20
CA PHE A 207 11.44 -15.77 -5.62
C PHE A 207 12.63 -14.92 -6.06
N GLY A 208 12.94 -15.00 -7.35
CA GLY A 208 14.03 -14.28 -8.01
C GLY A 208 13.54 -13.23 -8.99
N GLY A 209 14.44 -12.87 -9.92
CA GLY A 209 14.17 -11.90 -10.97
C GLY A 209 14.37 -10.44 -10.53
N ARG A 210 13.86 -9.53 -11.37
CA ARG A 210 13.88 -8.08 -11.16
C ARG A 210 12.50 -7.57 -10.80
N THR A 211 12.44 -6.50 -10.02
CA THR A 211 11.16 -5.90 -9.63
C THR A 211 11.35 -4.45 -9.18
N GLN A 212 10.29 -3.68 -9.21
CA GLN A 212 10.26 -2.41 -8.48
C GLN A 212 10.00 -2.70 -7.00
N LEU A 213 10.99 -2.39 -6.17
CA LEU A 213 10.94 -2.60 -4.73
C LEU A 213 10.68 -1.28 -4.01
N GLN A 214 9.52 -1.17 -3.36
CA GLN A 214 8.97 0.07 -2.83
C GLN A 214 9.06 0.09 -1.30
N TYR A 215 9.83 1.04 -0.75
CA TYR A 215 9.96 1.18 0.69
C TYR A 215 8.62 1.64 1.31
N ALA A 216 8.18 0.99 2.39
CA ALA A 216 6.87 1.23 2.98
C ALA A 216 6.63 2.69 3.43
N PRO A 217 7.59 3.39 4.07
CA PRO A 217 7.47 4.82 4.34
C PRO A 217 7.28 5.68 3.08
N ASP A 218 8.02 5.41 2.00
CA ASP A 218 7.89 6.17 0.75
C ASP A 218 6.51 5.93 0.13
N THR A 219 6.06 4.67 0.11
CA THR A 219 4.72 4.31 -0.33
C THR A 219 3.65 5.08 0.45
N ALA A 220 3.80 5.17 1.78
CA ALA A 220 2.87 5.92 2.63
C ALA A 220 2.90 7.43 2.32
N ARG A 221 4.08 8.03 2.10
CA ARG A 221 4.21 9.45 1.67
C ARG A 221 3.48 9.70 0.37
N VAL A 222 3.55 8.78 -0.58
CA VAL A 222 2.85 8.90 -1.86
C VAL A 222 1.33 8.88 -1.66
N PHE A 223 0.78 8.02 -0.80
CA PHE A 223 -0.65 8.03 -0.48
C PHE A 223 -1.08 9.33 0.22
N ILE A 224 -0.27 9.88 1.11
CA ILE A 224 -0.52 11.18 1.75
C ILE A 224 -0.51 12.29 0.70
N ALA A 225 0.49 12.33 -0.18
CA ALA A 225 0.57 13.31 -1.25
C ALA A 225 -0.62 13.20 -2.21
N ALA A 226 -1.05 11.99 -2.57
CA ALA A 226 -2.23 11.76 -3.41
C ALA A 226 -3.54 12.22 -2.74
N ALA A 227 -3.67 12.08 -1.42
CA ALA A 227 -4.82 12.59 -0.70
C ALA A 227 -4.88 14.13 -0.66
N ARG A 228 -3.73 14.81 -0.73
CA ARG A 228 -3.58 16.27 -0.76
C ARG A 228 -3.64 16.88 -2.14
N ALA A 229 -3.29 16.10 -3.15
CA ALA A 229 -3.24 16.60 -4.52
C ALA A 229 -4.65 16.96 -5.01
N ALA A 230 -4.85 18.22 -5.42
CA ALA A 230 -6.09 18.59 -6.08
C ALA A 230 -6.19 17.83 -7.42
N THR A 231 -7.24 17.05 -7.60
CA THR A 231 -7.45 16.31 -8.83
C THR A 231 -8.87 16.51 -9.36
N GLU A 232 -8.96 16.60 -10.68
CA GLU A 232 -10.22 16.46 -11.40
C GLU A 232 -10.21 15.07 -12.04
N GLY A 233 -11.21 14.26 -11.74
CA GLY A 233 -11.30 12.90 -12.29
C GLY A 233 -11.11 11.80 -11.26
N ALA A 234 -11.23 10.59 -11.77
CA ALA A 234 -10.80 9.36 -11.10
C ALA A 234 -9.54 8.87 -11.82
N ARG A 235 -8.38 9.29 -11.34
CA ARG A 235 -7.10 8.94 -11.93
C ARG A 235 -6.53 7.70 -11.26
N VAL A 236 -5.85 6.87 -12.03
CA VAL A 236 -5.18 5.68 -11.51
C VAL A 236 -3.75 5.65 -12.03
N PHE A 237 -2.80 5.35 -11.15
CA PHE A 237 -1.39 5.40 -11.46
C PHE A 237 -0.65 4.16 -10.97
N HIS A 238 0.38 3.76 -11.71
CA HIS A 238 1.42 2.89 -11.16
C HIS A 238 2.23 3.67 -10.13
N LEU A 239 2.59 3.01 -9.02
CA LEU A 239 3.46 3.64 -8.03
C LEU A 239 4.87 3.86 -8.61
N GLY A 240 5.34 2.93 -9.45
CA GLY A 240 6.71 2.98 -9.96
C GLY A 240 7.74 2.64 -8.89
N GLY A 241 8.91 3.26 -8.98
CA GLY A 241 9.99 3.12 -8.02
C GLY A 241 11.25 2.47 -8.60
N PRO A 242 12.31 2.32 -7.79
CA PRO A 242 13.57 1.74 -8.25
C PRO A 242 13.40 0.26 -8.67
N VAL A 243 13.96 -0.09 -9.83
CA VAL A 243 14.04 -1.48 -10.29
C VAL A 243 15.32 -2.10 -9.75
N VAL A 244 15.17 -3.19 -9.03
CA VAL A 244 16.29 -3.95 -8.41
C VAL A 244 16.12 -5.45 -8.68
N SER A 245 17.21 -6.20 -8.68
CA SER A 245 17.16 -7.66 -8.61
C SER A 245 17.07 -8.13 -7.15
N LEU A 246 16.48 -9.31 -6.94
CA LEU A 246 16.43 -9.88 -5.59
C LEU A 246 17.84 -10.27 -5.09
N THR A 247 18.79 -10.48 -5.98
CA THR A 247 20.22 -10.69 -5.65
C THR A 247 20.85 -9.40 -5.11
N GLU A 248 20.54 -8.24 -5.69
CA GLU A 248 20.96 -6.94 -5.12
C GLU A 248 20.36 -6.70 -3.74
N VAL A 249 19.11 -7.12 -3.51
CA VAL A 249 18.47 -7.05 -2.19
C VAL A 249 19.20 -7.95 -1.18
N ALA A 250 19.50 -9.18 -1.56
CA ALA A 250 20.27 -10.11 -0.71
C ALA A 250 21.65 -9.52 -0.33
N ALA A 251 22.39 -9.03 -1.31
CA ALA A 251 23.68 -8.38 -1.09
C ALA A 251 23.58 -7.14 -0.18
N ALA A 252 22.52 -6.32 -0.33
CA ALA A 252 22.29 -5.16 0.53
C ALA A 252 22.02 -5.58 1.98
N ILE A 253 21.31 -6.69 2.22
CA ILE A 253 21.06 -7.22 3.56
C ILE A 253 22.35 -7.74 4.18
N GLU A 254 23.15 -8.52 3.46
CA GLU A 254 24.44 -9.04 3.92
C GLU A 254 25.45 -7.93 4.24
N ALA A 255 25.41 -6.83 3.47
CA ALA A 255 26.25 -5.66 3.75
C ALA A 255 25.86 -4.95 5.07
N VAL A 256 24.57 -4.96 5.44
CA VAL A 256 24.07 -4.38 6.71
C VAL A 256 24.33 -5.33 7.89
N VAL A 257 24.26 -6.63 7.65
CA VAL A 257 24.43 -7.66 8.69
C VAL A 257 25.51 -8.66 8.25
N PRO A 258 26.80 -8.34 8.43
CA PRO A 258 27.88 -9.27 8.09
C PRO A 258 27.75 -10.58 8.86
N GLY A 259 27.95 -11.71 8.17
CA GLY A 259 27.96 -13.05 8.76
C GLY A 259 26.65 -13.83 8.61
N VAL A 260 25.56 -13.23 8.09
CA VAL A 260 24.38 -13.97 7.62
C VAL A 260 24.52 -14.33 6.15
N SER A 261 23.84 -15.39 5.72
CA SER A 261 23.75 -15.80 4.31
C SER A 261 22.32 -15.61 3.81
N ILE A 262 22.15 -14.73 2.83
CA ILE A 262 20.85 -14.46 2.19
C ILE A 262 20.91 -14.97 0.77
N THR A 263 20.20 -16.04 0.49
CA THR A 263 20.10 -16.62 -0.86
C THR A 263 18.79 -16.29 -1.55
N VAL A 264 18.73 -16.46 -2.86
CA VAL A 264 17.54 -16.15 -3.67
C VAL A 264 17.11 -17.41 -4.44
N ASP A 265 15.83 -17.67 -4.52
CA ASP A 265 15.25 -18.70 -5.37
C ASP A 265 15.08 -18.15 -6.79
N GLU A 266 16.12 -18.27 -7.60
CA GLU A 266 16.12 -17.76 -8.98
C GLU A 266 15.23 -18.55 -9.94
N ASP A 267 14.82 -19.77 -9.58
CA ASP A 267 13.96 -20.64 -10.40
C ASP A 267 12.48 -20.24 -10.29
N THR A 268 12.11 -19.53 -9.23
CA THR A 268 10.73 -19.07 -8.99
C THR A 268 10.60 -17.60 -9.40
N ILE A 269 9.92 -17.35 -10.52
CA ILE A 269 9.60 -15.99 -10.99
C ILE A 269 8.15 -15.67 -10.67
N LEU A 270 7.89 -14.46 -10.19
CA LEU A 270 6.53 -14.01 -9.92
C LEU A 270 5.75 -13.86 -11.24
N PRO A 271 4.44 -14.24 -11.25
CA PRO A 271 3.63 -14.22 -12.47
C PRO A 271 3.10 -12.80 -12.82
N PHE A 272 3.99 -11.81 -12.85
CA PHE A 272 3.66 -10.41 -13.08
C PHE A 272 4.79 -9.72 -13.85
N PRO A 273 4.51 -8.61 -14.55
CA PRO A 273 5.55 -7.77 -15.16
C PRO A 273 6.57 -7.27 -14.13
N GLU A 274 7.80 -7.12 -14.56
CA GLU A 274 8.91 -6.69 -13.68
C GLU A 274 8.85 -5.19 -13.39
N GLU A 275 8.37 -4.38 -14.36
CA GLU A 275 8.43 -2.93 -14.31
C GLU A 275 7.14 -2.27 -14.80
N PHE A 276 6.78 -1.18 -14.16
CA PHE A 276 5.60 -0.36 -14.45
C PHE A 276 6.02 1.11 -14.59
N ASP A 277 5.44 1.81 -15.58
CA ASP A 277 5.70 3.24 -15.79
C ASP A 277 5.13 4.08 -14.64
N GLY A 278 6.01 4.60 -13.80
CA GLY A 278 5.68 5.48 -12.67
C GLY A 278 5.74 6.98 -13.00
N ALA A 279 6.20 7.36 -14.19
CA ALA A 279 6.39 8.76 -14.56
C ALA A 279 5.08 9.60 -14.47
N PRO A 280 3.90 9.08 -14.87
CA PRO A 280 2.66 9.85 -14.75
C PRO A 280 2.28 10.19 -13.30
N LEU A 281 2.59 9.33 -12.33
CA LEU A 281 2.37 9.63 -10.91
C LEU A 281 3.40 10.64 -10.39
N ASP A 282 4.66 10.46 -10.75
CA ASP A 282 5.74 11.38 -10.37
C ASP A 282 5.42 12.81 -10.83
N GLU A 283 5.01 12.98 -12.10
CA GLU A 283 4.56 14.27 -12.63
C GLU A 283 3.33 14.80 -11.89
N ALA A 284 2.32 13.97 -11.64
CA ALA A 284 1.08 14.38 -10.99
C ALA A 284 1.28 14.85 -9.54
N LEU A 285 2.29 14.33 -8.84
CA LEU A 285 2.60 14.68 -7.46
C LEU A 285 3.76 15.68 -7.32
N GLY A 286 4.37 16.12 -8.44
CA GLY A 286 5.48 17.08 -8.42
C GLY A 286 6.82 16.51 -7.98
N GLY A 287 7.03 15.22 -8.17
CA GLY A 287 8.24 14.47 -7.83
C GLY A 287 8.08 13.55 -6.63
N ILE A 288 8.60 12.34 -6.74
CA ILE A 288 8.60 11.31 -5.68
C ILE A 288 10.04 11.04 -5.28
N ALA A 289 10.36 11.30 -4.02
CA ALA A 289 11.66 10.94 -3.46
C ALA A 289 11.66 9.47 -3.02
N TRP A 290 12.54 8.68 -3.62
CA TRP A 290 12.74 7.28 -3.26
C TRP A 290 13.93 7.09 -2.34
N THR A 291 13.73 6.38 -1.24
CA THR A 291 14.81 5.96 -0.35
C THR A 291 15.71 4.95 -1.08
N PRO A 292 17.04 5.17 -1.14
CA PRO A 292 17.98 4.20 -1.71
C PRO A 292 17.85 2.83 -1.04
N LEU A 293 18.02 1.73 -1.81
CA LEU A 293 17.86 0.37 -1.32
C LEU A 293 18.65 0.11 -0.04
N GLN A 294 19.92 0.51 -0.04
CA GLN A 294 20.82 0.29 1.13
C GLN A 294 20.31 0.99 2.39
N GLU A 295 19.77 2.19 2.26
CA GLU A 295 19.22 2.96 3.38
C GLU A 295 17.92 2.34 3.89
N GLY A 296 17.02 1.94 2.99
CA GLY A 296 15.75 1.28 3.35
C GLY A 296 15.97 -0.07 4.02
N VAL A 297 16.98 -0.86 3.56
CA VAL A 297 17.38 -2.12 4.18
C VAL A 297 17.96 -1.86 5.57
N SER A 298 18.89 -0.91 5.71
CA SER A 298 19.50 -0.57 7.02
C SER A 298 18.43 -0.14 8.03
N ALA A 299 17.58 0.80 7.66
CA ALA A 299 16.51 1.30 8.52
C ALA A 299 15.51 0.19 8.91
N THR A 300 15.23 -0.76 7.99
CA THR A 300 14.38 -1.91 8.28
C THR A 300 15.00 -2.84 9.30
N VAL A 301 16.27 -3.24 9.10
CA VAL A 301 17.00 -4.13 10.01
C VAL A 301 17.13 -3.50 11.39
N GLU A 302 17.51 -2.22 11.46
CA GLU A 302 17.65 -1.48 12.73
C GLU A 302 16.32 -1.42 13.51
N ARG A 303 15.22 -1.09 12.83
CA ARG A 303 13.89 -1.03 13.44
C ARG A 303 13.45 -2.40 13.98
N LEU A 304 13.70 -3.46 13.21
CA LEU A 304 13.34 -4.83 13.61
C LEU A 304 14.21 -5.34 14.77
N ARG A 305 15.47 -4.91 14.89
CA ARG A 305 16.30 -5.19 16.04
C ARG A 305 15.83 -4.50 17.31
N ALA A 306 15.43 -3.22 17.20
CA ALA A 306 14.98 -2.42 18.33
C ALA A 306 13.74 -2.98 19.04
N VAL A 307 12.90 -3.74 18.35
CA VAL A 307 11.70 -4.36 18.94
C VAL A 307 11.97 -5.71 19.58
N ARG A 308 13.14 -6.32 19.28
CA ARG A 308 13.57 -7.59 19.89
C ARG A 308 14.39 -7.40 21.15
N ALA A 309 14.96 -6.21 21.35
CA ALA A 309 15.74 -5.82 22.53
C ALA A 309 14.83 -5.36 23.68
#